data_b7fa3b03db2ec61ca0c2a7148294229a
#
_entry.id   b7fa3b03db2ec61ca0c2a7148294229a
#
_cell.length_a   1.000
_cell.length_b   1.000
_cell.length_c   1.000
_cell.angle_alpha   90.00
_cell.angle_beta   90.00
_cell.angle_gamma   90.00
#
_symmetry.space_group_name_H-M   'P 1'
#
loop_
_entity.id
_entity.type
_entity.pdbx_description
1 polymer ?
#
loop_
_entity_poly.entity_id
_entity_poly.type
_entity_poly.pdbx_seq_one_letter_code
_entity_poly.pdbx_strand_id
1 'polypeptide(L)'
;LFMIYGLLAVPLRSYIQPLVIMSVIPFGFIGAIIGHVIFGMVINMLSIFGIIALAGVVVNDSLILVEFANRGRRNNLSTEQAILNAGKKRFRAILLTTLTTFVGLLPVLFETSLQAQFVIPMALSLSFGILFASSITLVLIPCLYLVVEANLWYFKMLVTLLLVSLIPLLSVWLGFFSSTVGALLVGILFVAMLYLTIARSMGSSPKNEIEI
;
A
#
# COMPACT_ATOMS: atom_id res chain seq x y z
N LEU A 1 -9.53 -4.53 5.27
CA LEU A 1 -8.76 -4.04 4.12
C LEU A 1 -9.64 -3.34 3.08
N PHE A 2 -10.75 -3.92 2.62
CA PHE A 2 -11.67 -3.29 1.65
C PHE A 2 -12.22 -1.94 2.13
N MET A 3 -12.57 -1.82 3.41
CA MET A 3 -13.04 -0.57 3.98
C MET A 3 -11.94 0.49 4.01
N ILE A 4 -10.72 0.13 4.35
CA ILE A 4 -9.55 1.02 4.29
C ILE A 4 -9.31 1.50 2.86
N TYR A 5 -9.35 0.59 1.87
CA TYR A 5 -9.21 0.94 0.46
C TYR A 5 -10.27 1.96 0.01
N GLY A 6 -11.55 1.72 0.32
CA GLY A 6 -12.64 2.63 -0.02
C GLY A 6 -12.46 4.02 0.60
N LEU A 7 -12.10 4.06 1.88
CA LEU A 7 -11.83 5.31 2.60
C LEU A 7 -10.64 6.09 2.01
N LEU A 8 -9.61 5.41 1.49
CA LEU A 8 -8.45 6.04 0.88
C LEU A 8 -8.73 6.54 -0.55
N ALA A 9 -9.57 5.83 -1.32
CA ALA A 9 -9.87 6.17 -2.71
C ALA A 9 -10.58 7.52 -2.85
N VAL A 10 -11.43 7.88 -1.88
CA VAL A 10 -12.19 9.14 -1.87
C VAL A 10 -11.28 10.38 -1.77
N PRO A 11 -10.43 10.54 -0.75
CA PRO A 11 -9.58 11.73 -0.62
C PRO A 11 -8.48 11.81 -1.69
N LEU A 12 -7.94 10.67 -2.12
CA LEU A 12 -6.87 10.61 -3.11
C LEU A 12 -7.38 10.81 -4.55
N ARG A 13 -8.69 10.63 -4.78
CA ARG A 13 -9.32 10.67 -6.13
C ARG A 13 -8.57 9.78 -7.14
N SER A 14 -8.04 8.66 -6.68
CA SER A 14 -7.26 7.70 -7.46
C SER A 14 -7.53 6.28 -6.96
N TYR A 15 -7.60 5.32 -7.87
CA TYR A 15 -7.75 3.90 -7.53
C TYR A 15 -6.41 3.20 -7.32
N ILE A 16 -5.30 3.80 -7.76
CA ILE A 16 -3.97 3.19 -7.73
C ILE A 16 -3.21 3.62 -6.47
N GLN A 17 -3.29 4.91 -6.11
CA GLN A 17 -2.59 5.43 -4.93
C GLN A 17 -2.97 4.72 -3.61
N PRO A 18 -4.23 4.32 -3.36
CA PRO A 18 -4.56 3.47 -2.21
C PRO A 18 -3.81 2.15 -2.16
N LEU A 19 -3.59 1.50 -3.32
CA LEU A 19 -2.83 0.25 -3.39
C LEU A 19 -1.35 0.46 -3.02
N VAL A 20 -0.77 1.58 -3.46
CA VAL A 20 0.59 1.98 -3.06
C VAL A 20 0.68 2.15 -1.56
N ILE A 21 -0.28 2.84 -0.94
CA ILE A 21 -0.34 3.04 0.51
C ILE A 21 -0.49 1.71 1.25
N MET A 22 -1.40 0.85 0.81
CA MET A 22 -1.66 -0.44 1.45
C MET A 22 -0.51 -1.44 1.29
N SER A 23 0.38 -1.26 0.31
CA SER A 23 1.55 -2.13 0.11
C SER A 23 2.52 -2.14 1.29
N VAL A 24 2.41 -1.19 2.21
CA VAL A 24 3.24 -1.14 3.44
C VAL A 24 2.72 -2.10 4.51
N ILE A 25 1.44 -2.47 4.51
CA ILE A 25 0.83 -3.32 5.56
C ILE A 25 1.58 -4.66 5.75
N PRO A 26 1.96 -5.40 4.71
CA PRO A 26 2.73 -6.64 4.86
C PRO A 26 4.05 -6.45 5.61
N PHE A 27 4.70 -5.31 5.46
CA PHE A 27 5.96 -5.03 6.18
C PHE A 27 5.73 -4.80 7.67
N GLY A 28 4.58 -4.22 8.03
CA GLY A 28 4.17 -4.13 9.43
C GLY A 28 3.95 -5.51 10.06
N PHE A 29 3.39 -6.45 9.32
CA PHE A 29 3.24 -7.83 9.75
C PHE A 29 4.61 -8.51 10.01
N ILE A 30 5.60 -8.27 9.14
CA ILE A 30 6.96 -8.77 9.35
C ILE A 30 7.54 -8.18 10.64
N GLY A 31 7.38 -6.88 10.89
CA GLY A 31 7.82 -6.25 12.14
C GLY A 31 7.16 -6.85 13.38
N ALA A 32 5.86 -7.13 13.33
CA ALA A 32 5.14 -7.82 14.41
C ALA A 32 5.71 -9.22 14.69
N ILE A 33 5.99 -10.01 13.66
CA ILE A 33 6.62 -11.33 13.80
C ILE A 33 7.99 -11.21 14.48
N ILE A 34 8.83 -10.27 14.04
CA ILE A 34 10.15 -10.02 14.62
C ILE A 34 10.01 -9.71 16.11
N GLY A 35 9.08 -8.85 16.51
CA GLY A 35 8.80 -8.54 17.90
C GLY A 35 8.46 -9.78 18.73
N HIS A 36 7.56 -10.64 18.21
CA HIS A 36 7.19 -11.89 18.89
C HIS A 36 8.36 -12.85 19.06
N VAL A 37 9.22 -12.97 18.03
CA VAL A 37 10.43 -13.80 18.10
C VAL A 37 11.41 -13.27 19.16
N ILE A 38 11.65 -11.95 19.23
CA ILE A 38 12.53 -11.34 20.22
C ILE A 38 12.06 -11.60 21.65
N PHE A 39 10.75 -11.52 21.89
CA PHE A 39 10.16 -11.73 23.23
C PHE A 39 9.83 -13.20 23.52
N GLY A 40 10.09 -14.13 22.59
CA GLY A 40 9.77 -15.55 22.74
C GLY A 40 8.26 -15.84 22.89
N MET A 41 7.42 -14.97 22.36
CA MET A 41 5.97 -15.07 22.46
C MET A 41 5.36 -15.68 21.20
N VAL A 42 4.32 -16.50 21.37
CA VAL A 42 3.55 -17.08 20.25
C VAL A 42 2.52 -16.06 19.78
N ILE A 43 2.35 -15.97 18.45
CA ILE A 43 1.29 -15.15 17.85
C ILE A 43 -0.07 -15.78 18.21
N ASN A 44 -0.94 -15.00 18.83
CA ASN A 44 -2.27 -15.39 19.25
C ASN A 44 -3.34 -14.44 18.66
N MET A 45 -4.61 -14.65 19.03
CA MET A 45 -5.72 -13.80 18.57
C MET A 45 -5.52 -12.32 18.90
N LEU A 46 -4.95 -12.00 20.07
CA LEU A 46 -4.70 -10.62 20.49
C LEU A 46 -3.59 -9.98 19.68
N SER A 47 -2.56 -10.76 19.29
CA SER A 47 -1.53 -10.30 18.34
C SER A 47 -2.14 -9.87 16.99
N ILE A 48 -3.15 -10.62 16.51
CA ILE A 48 -3.85 -10.27 15.25
C ILE A 48 -4.60 -8.95 15.40
N PHE A 49 -5.25 -8.68 16.52
CA PHE A 49 -5.87 -7.39 16.77
C PHE A 49 -4.86 -6.24 16.77
N GLY A 50 -3.66 -6.48 17.32
CA GLY A 50 -2.55 -5.53 17.23
C GLY A 50 -2.14 -5.25 15.79
N ILE A 51 -2.07 -6.28 14.94
CA ILE A 51 -1.75 -6.14 13.51
C ILE A 51 -2.85 -5.39 12.75
N ILE A 52 -4.12 -5.61 13.08
CA ILE A 52 -5.24 -4.87 12.47
C ILE A 52 -5.16 -3.39 12.85
N ALA A 53 -4.90 -3.08 14.12
CA ALA A 53 -4.71 -1.71 14.58
C ALA A 53 -3.49 -1.05 13.91
N LEU A 54 -2.38 -1.79 13.80
CA LEU A 54 -1.17 -1.37 13.09
C LEU A 54 -1.45 -0.95 11.65
N ALA A 55 -2.25 -1.75 10.92
CA ALA A 55 -2.59 -1.44 9.54
C ALA A 55 -3.26 -0.06 9.41
N GLY A 56 -4.15 0.30 10.34
CA GLY A 56 -4.78 1.63 10.36
C GLY A 56 -3.79 2.77 10.61
N VAL A 57 -2.85 2.59 11.54
CA VAL A 57 -1.84 3.61 11.87
C VAL A 57 -0.88 3.84 10.71
N VAL A 58 -0.33 2.76 10.14
CA VAL A 58 0.66 2.84 9.05
C VAL A 58 0.04 3.42 7.78
N VAL A 59 -1.21 3.07 7.48
CA VAL A 59 -1.95 3.62 6.34
C VAL A 59 -2.17 5.13 6.50
N ASN A 60 -2.48 5.60 7.71
CA ASN A 60 -2.65 7.03 7.98
C ASN A 60 -1.37 7.83 7.72
N ASP A 61 -0.22 7.36 8.19
CA ASP A 61 1.07 8.03 7.97
C ASP A 61 1.44 8.07 6.47
N SER A 62 1.20 6.95 5.78
CA SER A 62 1.41 6.83 4.34
C SER A 62 0.48 7.72 3.52
N LEU A 63 -0.80 7.85 3.92
CA LEU A 63 -1.78 8.73 3.29
C LEU A 63 -1.32 10.19 3.34
N ILE A 64 -0.88 10.64 4.50
CA ILE A 64 -0.44 12.02 4.68
C ILE A 64 0.79 12.32 3.80
N LEU A 65 1.72 11.37 3.65
CA LEU A 65 2.88 11.52 2.78
C LEU A 65 2.47 11.68 1.31
N VAL A 66 1.58 10.80 0.81
CA VAL A 66 1.08 10.83 -0.57
C VAL A 66 0.26 12.10 -0.83
N GLU A 67 -0.59 12.51 0.11
CA GLU A 67 -1.37 13.74 -0.02
C GLU A 67 -0.48 14.98 -0.12
N PHE A 68 0.62 15.04 0.64
CA PHE A 68 1.61 16.13 0.53
C PHE A 68 2.28 16.14 -0.84
N ALA A 69 2.63 14.98 -1.38
CA ALA A 69 3.17 14.88 -2.74
C ALA A 69 2.16 15.37 -3.78
N ASN A 70 0.90 14.94 -3.67
CA ASN A 70 -0.18 15.38 -4.55
C ASN A 70 -0.42 16.89 -4.49
N ARG A 71 -0.33 17.50 -3.30
CA ARG A 71 -0.39 18.97 -3.16
C ARG A 71 0.79 19.67 -3.85
N GLY A 72 2.01 19.11 -3.72
CA GLY A 72 3.19 19.63 -4.43
C GLY A 72 2.99 19.63 -5.95
N ARG A 73 2.42 18.56 -6.50
CA ARG A 73 2.08 18.48 -7.94
C ARG A 73 1.02 19.49 -8.37
N ARG A 74 0.00 19.72 -7.55
CA ARG A 74 -1.01 20.77 -7.83
C ARG A 74 -0.40 22.16 -7.87
N ASN A 75 0.74 22.37 -7.21
CA ASN A 75 1.51 23.62 -7.23
C ASN A 75 2.60 23.61 -8.32
N ASN A 76 2.41 22.83 -9.39
CA ASN A 76 3.29 22.75 -10.56
C ASN A 76 4.73 22.25 -10.27
N LEU A 77 4.96 21.55 -9.17
CA LEU A 77 6.23 20.86 -8.95
C LEU A 77 6.31 19.59 -9.81
N SER A 78 7.52 19.24 -10.26
CA SER A 78 7.73 17.93 -10.88
C SER A 78 7.40 16.81 -9.90
N THR A 79 7.06 15.62 -10.41
CA THR A 79 6.71 14.46 -9.57
C THR A 79 7.81 14.13 -8.56
N GLU A 80 9.07 14.17 -9.03
CA GLU A 80 10.24 13.92 -8.20
C GLU A 80 10.40 14.96 -7.08
N GLN A 81 10.33 16.25 -7.45
CA GLN A 81 10.43 17.34 -6.46
C GLN A 81 9.27 17.30 -5.43
N ALA A 82 8.06 16.98 -5.88
CA ALA A 82 6.89 16.89 -5.03
C ALA A 82 7.05 15.81 -3.96
N ILE A 83 7.49 14.60 -4.35
CA ILE A 83 7.64 13.48 -3.41
C ILE A 83 8.86 13.66 -2.50
N LEU A 84 9.98 14.18 -3.00
CA LEU A 84 11.16 14.48 -2.18
C LEU A 84 10.86 15.55 -1.12
N ASN A 85 10.14 16.61 -1.51
CA ASN A 85 9.71 17.65 -0.57
C ASN A 85 8.70 17.11 0.46
N ALA A 86 7.78 16.24 0.05
CA ALA A 86 6.86 15.57 0.96
C ALA A 86 7.62 14.72 1.98
N GLY A 87 8.57 13.89 1.51
CA GLY A 87 9.42 13.06 2.37
C GLY A 87 10.18 13.89 3.39
N LYS A 88 10.91 14.95 2.95
CA LYS A 88 11.66 15.83 3.85
C LYS A 88 10.78 16.48 4.92
N LYS A 89 9.61 16.99 4.55
CA LYS A 89 8.69 17.65 5.50
C LYS A 89 8.03 16.68 6.47
N ARG A 90 7.76 15.44 6.03
CA ARG A 90 7.05 14.43 6.83
C ARG A 90 7.96 13.49 7.61
N PHE A 91 9.24 13.40 7.23
CA PHE A 91 10.20 12.54 7.91
C PHE A 91 10.20 12.73 9.42
N ARG A 92 10.34 13.98 9.87
CA ARG A 92 10.38 14.29 11.31
C ARG A 92 9.07 13.94 12.03
N ALA A 93 7.92 14.19 11.39
CA ALA A 93 6.63 13.90 12.00
C ALA A 93 6.41 12.37 12.12
N ILE A 94 6.67 11.61 11.06
CA ILE A 94 6.54 10.14 11.06
C ILE A 94 7.48 9.52 12.09
N LEU A 95 8.73 9.95 12.11
CA LEU A 95 9.72 9.43 13.06
C LEU A 95 9.32 9.74 14.51
N LEU A 96 8.79 10.95 14.78
CA LEU A 96 8.34 11.33 16.11
C LEU A 96 7.13 10.48 16.55
N THR A 97 6.11 10.33 15.69
CA THR A 97 4.92 9.50 16.00
C THR A 97 5.31 8.05 16.24
N THR A 98 6.18 7.48 15.41
CA THR A 98 6.68 6.11 15.58
C THR A 98 7.40 5.93 16.91
N LEU A 99 8.35 6.81 17.22
CA LEU A 99 9.12 6.73 18.48
C LEU A 99 8.23 6.94 19.70
N THR A 100 7.33 7.92 19.67
CA THR A 100 6.43 8.16 20.81
C THR A 100 5.48 6.99 21.03
N THR A 101 4.96 6.38 19.97
CA THR A 101 4.10 5.19 20.09
C THR A 101 4.88 3.98 20.60
N PHE A 102 6.08 3.73 20.07
CA PHE A 102 6.93 2.64 20.51
C PHE A 102 7.32 2.78 21.99
N VAL A 103 7.87 3.94 22.38
CA VAL A 103 8.27 4.22 23.77
C VAL A 103 7.05 4.21 24.69
N GLY A 104 5.90 4.73 24.25
CA GLY A 104 4.66 4.73 25.03
C GLY A 104 4.11 3.33 25.31
N LEU A 105 4.40 2.35 24.45
CA LEU A 105 3.99 0.96 24.64
C LEU A 105 5.01 0.13 25.46
N LEU A 106 6.26 0.60 25.60
CA LEU A 106 7.30 -0.12 26.37
C LEU A 106 6.87 -0.49 27.81
N PRO A 107 6.24 0.41 28.60
CA PRO A 107 5.81 0.04 29.95
C PRO A 107 4.87 -1.17 29.98
N VAL A 108 3.96 -1.28 28.99
CA VAL A 108 3.04 -2.42 28.88
C VAL A 108 3.78 -3.72 28.55
N LEU A 109 4.84 -3.66 27.73
CA LEU A 109 5.61 -4.84 27.36
C LEU A 109 6.41 -5.44 28.51
N PHE A 110 6.77 -4.64 29.52
CA PHE A 110 7.49 -5.07 30.71
C PHE A 110 6.60 -5.28 31.94
N GLU A 111 5.29 -5.13 31.80
CA GLU A 111 4.33 -5.34 32.88
C GLU A 111 4.20 -6.84 33.18
N THR A 112 4.17 -7.21 34.45
CA THR A 112 4.14 -8.60 34.91
C THR A 112 2.78 -9.05 35.46
N SER A 113 1.81 -8.15 35.57
CA SER A 113 0.47 -8.48 36.07
C SER A 113 -0.26 -9.45 35.14
N LEU A 114 -1.08 -10.34 35.71
CA LEU A 114 -1.85 -11.33 34.95
C LEU A 114 -2.77 -10.65 33.90
N GLN A 115 -3.31 -9.49 34.22
CA GLN A 115 -4.17 -8.73 33.31
C GLN A 115 -3.39 -8.19 32.13
N ALA A 116 -2.16 -7.71 32.33
CA ALA A 116 -1.31 -7.20 31.27
C ALA A 116 -0.84 -8.31 30.31
N GLN A 117 -0.65 -9.54 30.79
CA GLN A 117 -0.23 -10.67 29.97
C GLN A 117 -1.18 -10.94 28.79
N PHE A 118 -2.46 -10.62 28.91
CA PHE A 118 -3.39 -10.70 27.78
C PHE A 118 -3.18 -9.59 26.75
N VAL A 119 -2.74 -8.40 27.16
CA VAL A 119 -2.60 -7.23 26.28
C VAL A 119 -1.20 -7.16 25.66
N ILE A 120 -0.19 -7.74 26.29
CA ILE A 120 1.21 -7.71 25.82
C ILE A 120 1.36 -8.18 24.36
N PRO A 121 0.77 -9.31 23.90
CA PRO A 121 0.92 -9.75 22.51
C PRO A 121 0.37 -8.75 21.50
N MET A 122 -0.72 -8.04 21.84
CA MET A 122 -1.28 -6.97 21.02
C MET A 122 -0.35 -5.75 20.99
N ALA A 123 0.14 -5.31 22.14
CA ALA A 123 1.07 -4.19 22.24
C ALA A 123 2.39 -4.48 21.53
N LEU A 124 2.87 -5.73 21.59
CA LEU A 124 4.07 -6.20 20.92
C LEU A 124 3.94 -6.13 19.39
N SER A 125 2.82 -6.66 18.86
CA SER A 125 2.53 -6.56 17.43
C SER A 125 2.48 -5.12 16.95
N LEU A 126 1.82 -4.24 17.72
CA LEU A 126 1.67 -2.85 17.36
C LEU A 126 3.01 -2.10 17.43
N SER A 127 3.78 -2.25 18.51
CA SER A 127 5.02 -1.50 18.75
C SER A 127 6.11 -1.86 17.74
N PHE A 128 6.43 -3.14 17.59
CA PHE A 128 7.45 -3.59 16.63
C PHE A 128 6.96 -3.45 15.19
N GLY A 129 5.68 -3.69 14.96
CA GLY A 129 5.07 -3.52 13.65
C GLY A 129 5.16 -2.08 13.15
N ILE A 130 4.84 -1.07 13.99
CA ILE A 130 4.91 0.34 13.59
C ILE A 130 6.36 0.79 13.38
N LEU A 131 7.28 0.36 14.23
CA LEU A 131 8.70 0.69 14.09
C LEU A 131 9.25 0.24 12.73
N PHE A 132 8.97 -1.00 12.37
CA PHE A 132 9.44 -1.60 11.12
C PHE A 132 8.72 -1.02 9.90
N ALA A 133 7.38 -0.95 9.95
CA ALA A 133 6.59 -0.41 8.85
C ALA A 133 6.91 1.05 8.55
N SER A 134 7.03 1.92 9.57
CA SER A 134 7.33 3.34 9.37
C SER A 134 8.71 3.56 8.78
N SER A 135 9.71 2.74 9.18
CA SER A 135 11.05 2.79 8.59
C SER A 135 11.02 2.47 7.10
N ILE A 136 10.26 1.46 6.71
CA ILE A 136 10.10 1.06 5.31
C ILE A 136 9.23 2.06 4.53
N THR A 137 8.17 2.59 5.14
CA THR A 137 7.27 3.57 4.51
C THR A 137 8.02 4.76 3.94
N LEU A 138 9.01 5.27 4.67
CA LEU A 138 9.81 6.44 4.24
C LEU A 138 10.59 6.20 2.94
N VAL A 139 10.92 4.97 2.62
CA VAL A 139 11.64 4.59 1.40
C VAL A 139 10.67 4.03 0.35
N LEU A 140 9.82 3.10 0.75
CA LEU A 140 8.94 2.36 -0.16
C LEU A 140 7.91 3.26 -0.82
N ILE A 141 7.23 4.12 -0.05
CA ILE A 141 6.17 5.00 -0.60
C ILE A 141 6.72 5.97 -1.64
N PRO A 142 7.83 6.72 -1.41
CA PRO A 142 8.41 7.57 -2.44
C PRO A 142 8.81 6.80 -3.70
N CYS A 143 9.42 5.62 -3.56
CA CYS A 143 9.80 4.80 -4.71
C CYS A 143 8.59 4.34 -5.52
N LEU A 144 7.58 3.78 -4.87
CA LEU A 144 6.35 3.32 -5.54
C LEU A 144 5.57 4.49 -6.15
N TYR A 145 5.51 5.64 -5.47
CA TYR A 145 4.87 6.84 -6.00
C TYR A 145 5.54 7.30 -7.30
N LEU A 146 6.87 7.32 -7.35
CA LEU A 146 7.62 7.66 -8.57
C LEU A 146 7.36 6.66 -9.68
N VAL A 147 7.40 5.37 -9.40
CA VAL A 147 7.13 4.31 -10.40
C VAL A 147 5.71 4.43 -10.96
N VAL A 148 4.73 4.65 -10.10
CA VAL A 148 3.32 4.77 -10.50
C VAL A 148 3.07 6.03 -11.33
N GLU A 149 3.65 7.16 -10.93
CA GLU A 149 3.44 8.44 -11.62
C GLU A 149 4.29 8.61 -12.88
N ALA A 150 5.52 8.06 -12.92
CA ALA A 150 6.37 8.08 -14.11
C ALA A 150 5.89 7.12 -15.21
N ASN A 151 5.37 5.96 -14.82
CA ASN A 151 4.90 4.90 -15.72
C ASN A 151 3.40 4.59 -15.53
N LEU A 152 2.59 5.60 -15.26
CA LEU A 152 1.15 5.42 -14.96
C LEU A 152 0.44 4.60 -16.04
N TRP A 153 0.91 4.68 -17.29
CA TRP A 153 0.35 3.93 -18.40
C TRP A 153 0.64 2.44 -18.29
N TYR A 154 1.90 2.04 -18.06
CA TYR A 154 2.28 0.64 -17.90
C TYR A 154 1.67 0.01 -16.65
N PHE A 155 1.60 0.76 -15.56
CA PHE A 155 1.00 0.27 -14.31
C PHE A 155 -0.52 0.14 -14.44
N LYS A 156 -1.20 1.10 -15.06
CA LYS A 156 -2.64 0.97 -15.39
C LYS A 156 -2.90 -0.22 -16.30
N MET A 157 -2.05 -0.44 -17.29
CA MET A 157 -2.12 -1.59 -18.18
C MET A 157 -1.96 -2.91 -17.41
N LEU A 158 -0.97 -3.00 -16.51
CA LEU A 158 -0.72 -4.21 -15.72
C LEU A 158 -1.85 -4.48 -14.73
N VAL A 159 -2.38 -3.48 -14.06
CA VAL A 159 -3.51 -3.62 -13.11
C VAL A 159 -4.80 -4.00 -13.85
N THR A 160 -5.11 -3.38 -14.99
CA THR A 160 -6.27 -3.76 -15.81
C THR A 160 -6.13 -5.17 -16.36
N LEU A 161 -4.94 -5.58 -16.76
CA LEU A 161 -4.66 -6.94 -17.24
C LEU A 161 -4.84 -7.98 -16.13
N LEU A 162 -4.39 -7.69 -14.92
CA LEU A 162 -4.61 -8.52 -13.72
C LEU A 162 -6.10 -8.62 -13.37
N LEU A 163 -6.83 -7.50 -13.35
CA LEU A 163 -8.27 -7.48 -13.04
C LEU A 163 -9.08 -8.23 -14.09
N VAL A 164 -8.77 -8.04 -15.37
CA VAL A 164 -9.45 -8.73 -16.47
C VAL A 164 -9.15 -10.23 -16.46
N SER A 165 -7.96 -10.66 -16.03
CA SER A 165 -7.63 -12.08 -15.90
C SER A 165 -8.28 -12.75 -14.70
N LEU A 166 -8.56 -11.99 -13.63
CA LEU A 166 -9.23 -12.48 -12.41
C LEU A 166 -10.72 -12.80 -12.62
N ILE A 167 -11.42 -12.01 -13.45
CA ILE A 167 -12.85 -12.19 -13.69
C ILE A 167 -13.19 -13.58 -14.26
N PRO A 168 -12.55 -14.06 -15.34
CA PRO A 168 -12.84 -15.38 -15.88
C PRO A 168 -12.26 -16.51 -15.02
N LEU A 169 -11.18 -16.29 -14.30
CA LEU A 169 -10.67 -17.26 -13.34
C LEU A 169 -11.67 -17.48 -12.21
N LEU A 170 -12.30 -16.42 -11.73
CA LEU A 170 -13.37 -16.46 -10.74
C LEU A 170 -14.64 -17.12 -11.28
N SER A 171 -14.99 -16.88 -12.56
CA SER A 171 -16.18 -17.46 -13.21
C SER A 171 -16.03 -18.98 -13.44
N VAL A 172 -14.82 -19.44 -13.76
CA VAL A 172 -14.51 -20.88 -13.84
C VAL A 172 -14.55 -21.51 -12.46
N TRP A 173 -14.01 -20.86 -11.43
CA TRP A 173 -14.02 -21.34 -10.05
C TRP A 173 -15.44 -21.41 -9.47
N LEU A 174 -16.32 -20.48 -9.84
CA LEU A 174 -17.75 -20.47 -9.43
C LEU A 174 -18.61 -21.43 -10.25
N GLY A 175 -18.04 -22.15 -11.23
CA GLY A 175 -18.77 -23.14 -12.03
C GLY A 175 -19.75 -22.57 -13.06
N PHE A 176 -19.70 -21.26 -13.34
CA PHE A 176 -20.60 -20.61 -14.31
C PHE A 176 -20.26 -21.00 -15.77
N PHE A 177 -19.00 -21.37 -16.07
CA PHE A 177 -18.58 -21.77 -17.41
C PHE A 177 -17.73 -23.03 -17.36
N SER A 178 -17.86 -23.90 -18.40
CA SER A 178 -16.92 -25.00 -18.58
C SER A 178 -15.52 -24.42 -18.78
N SER A 179 -14.49 -25.12 -18.30
CA SER A 179 -13.10 -24.66 -18.33
C SER A 179 -12.60 -24.21 -19.71
N THR A 180 -13.10 -24.85 -20.77
CA THR A 180 -12.74 -24.55 -22.17
C THR A 180 -13.36 -23.23 -22.67
N VAL A 181 -14.62 -22.96 -22.37
CA VAL A 181 -15.30 -21.72 -22.78
C VAL A 181 -14.76 -20.52 -21.99
N GLY A 182 -14.49 -20.70 -20.69
CA GLY A 182 -13.85 -19.69 -19.87
C GLY A 182 -12.46 -19.30 -20.40
N ALA A 183 -11.62 -20.28 -20.76
CA ALA A 183 -10.29 -20.04 -21.32
C ALA A 183 -10.33 -19.31 -22.68
N LEU A 184 -11.29 -19.63 -23.56
CA LEU A 184 -11.46 -18.95 -24.86
C LEU A 184 -11.90 -17.48 -24.66
N LEU A 185 -12.84 -17.20 -23.76
CA LEU A 185 -13.27 -15.83 -23.45
C LEU A 185 -12.12 -14.99 -22.86
N VAL A 186 -11.29 -15.59 -21.97
CA VAL A 186 -10.08 -14.94 -21.45
C VAL A 186 -9.12 -14.58 -22.58
N GLY A 187 -8.86 -15.54 -23.48
CA GLY A 187 -7.97 -15.33 -24.62
C GLY A 187 -8.44 -14.21 -25.55
N ILE A 188 -9.72 -14.16 -25.87
CA ILE A 188 -10.30 -13.13 -26.75
C ILE A 188 -10.26 -11.75 -26.07
N LEU A 189 -10.63 -11.64 -24.79
CA LEU A 189 -10.55 -10.39 -24.04
C LEU A 189 -9.11 -9.89 -23.88
N PHE A 190 -8.17 -10.82 -23.68
CA PHE A 190 -6.74 -10.50 -23.59
C PHE A 190 -6.21 -9.92 -24.90
N VAL A 191 -6.53 -10.55 -26.03
CA VAL A 191 -6.11 -10.08 -27.37
C VAL A 191 -6.76 -8.75 -27.72
N ALA A 192 -8.07 -8.58 -27.46
CA ALA A 192 -8.78 -7.33 -27.70
C ALA A 192 -8.23 -6.18 -26.89
N MET A 193 -7.86 -6.43 -25.63
CA MET A 193 -7.29 -5.42 -24.75
C MET A 193 -5.85 -5.07 -25.13
N LEU A 194 -5.05 -6.04 -25.55
CA LEU A 194 -3.72 -5.83 -26.12
C LEU A 194 -3.78 -4.97 -27.37
N TYR A 195 -4.75 -5.22 -28.26
CA TYR A 195 -4.98 -4.43 -29.47
C TYR A 195 -5.37 -3.00 -29.13
N LEU A 196 -6.30 -2.78 -28.21
CA LEU A 196 -6.73 -1.44 -27.78
C LEU A 196 -5.62 -0.65 -27.10
N THR A 197 -4.75 -1.31 -26.33
CA THR A 197 -3.61 -0.65 -25.70
C THR A 197 -2.52 -0.28 -26.68
N ILE A 198 -2.24 -1.12 -27.67
CA ILE A 198 -1.28 -0.82 -28.75
C ILE A 198 -1.83 0.30 -29.65
N ALA A 199 -3.12 0.25 -30.03
CA ALA A 199 -3.74 1.27 -30.85
C ALA A 199 -3.76 2.66 -30.17
N ARG A 200 -3.98 2.72 -28.84
CA ARG A 200 -3.87 3.97 -28.08
C ARG A 200 -2.42 4.46 -27.93
N SER A 201 -1.46 3.54 -27.82
CA SER A 201 -0.03 3.87 -27.78
C SER A 201 0.47 4.51 -29.08
N MET A 202 -0.01 4.03 -30.21
CA MET A 202 0.31 4.61 -31.53
C MET A 202 -0.37 5.95 -31.76
N GLY A 203 -1.53 6.22 -31.12
CA GLY A 203 -2.26 7.49 -31.24
C GLY A 203 -1.78 8.62 -30.32
N SER A 204 -0.97 8.33 -29.30
CA SER A 204 -0.42 9.30 -28.34
C SER A 204 1.09 9.53 -28.51
N SER A 205 1.57 9.65 -29.76
CA SER A 205 2.90 10.22 -30.01
C SER A 205 2.89 11.66 -29.51
N PRO A 206 3.85 12.06 -28.66
CA PRO A 206 3.94 13.45 -28.23
C PRO A 206 4.25 14.30 -29.45
N LYS A 207 3.27 15.12 -29.86
CA LYS A 207 3.51 16.21 -30.79
C LYS A 207 4.43 17.21 -30.07
N ASN A 208 5.69 17.24 -30.54
CA ASN A 208 6.59 18.38 -30.61
C ASN A 208 6.56 19.40 -29.45
N GLU A 209 7.42 19.21 -28.46
CA GLU A 209 8.14 20.33 -27.88
C GLU A 209 9.46 20.52 -28.64
N ILE A 210 9.35 21.10 -29.84
CA ILE A 210 10.42 21.83 -30.50
C ILE A 210 9.73 23.05 -31.12
N GLU A 211 9.67 24.12 -30.34
CA GLU A 211 9.68 25.50 -30.86
C GLU A 211 10.10 26.44 -29.74
N ILE A 212 11.37 26.88 -29.86
CA ILE A 212 12.07 28.13 -29.45
C ILE A 212 12.08 28.45 -27.93
#